data_5095029c60cbab17c522f64ee6621e37
#
_entry.id   5095029c60cbab17c522f64ee6621e37
#
_cell.length_a   1.000
_cell.length_b   1.000
_cell.length_c   1.000
_cell.angle_alpha   90.00
_cell.angle_beta   90.00
_cell.angle_gamma   90.00
#
_symmetry.space_group_name_H-M   'P 1'
#
loop_
_entity.id
_entity.type
_entity.pdbx_description
1 polymer ?
#
loop_
_entity_poly.entity_id
_entity_poly.type
_entity_poly.pdbx_seq_one_letter_code
_entity_poly.pdbx_strand_id
1 'polypeptide(L)'
;MAYDEMLARRLRERLECEPDVTEKRMFGGCAFLVNGNMAVSASGRGGLMVRVDPAQTESLVRRSSAERMVMRGRVMDGWLRVDADAVTASRAFETWVRRGLTYARSLPPK
;
A
#
# COMPACT_ATOMS: atom_id res chain seq x y z
N MET A 1 -10.42 -16.68 -2.70
CA MET A 1 -9.56 -15.59 -3.20
C MET A 1 -8.93 -14.87 -2.05
N ALA A 2 -7.63 -14.73 -2.08
CA ALA A 2 -6.90 -14.15 -0.96
C ALA A 2 -6.90 -12.62 -0.98
N TYR A 3 -7.01 -11.99 -2.15
CA TYR A 3 -6.96 -10.53 -2.26
C TYR A 3 -7.99 -10.02 -3.26
N ASP A 4 -8.24 -8.70 -3.22
CA ASP A 4 -9.19 -8.06 -4.12
C ASP A 4 -8.54 -7.88 -5.49
N GLU A 5 -9.00 -8.64 -6.47
CA GLU A 5 -8.42 -8.59 -7.80
C GLU A 5 -8.72 -7.28 -8.54
N MET A 6 -9.81 -6.63 -8.20
CA MET A 6 -10.11 -5.32 -8.79
C MET A 6 -9.12 -4.27 -8.32
N LEU A 7 -8.77 -4.30 -7.03
CA LEU A 7 -7.73 -3.39 -6.52
C LEU A 7 -6.37 -3.71 -7.13
N ALA A 8 -6.04 -5.00 -7.27
CA ALA A 8 -4.77 -5.38 -7.89
C ALA A 8 -4.70 -4.88 -9.32
N ARG A 9 -5.80 -4.98 -10.06
CA ARG A 9 -5.86 -4.47 -11.43
C ARG A 9 -5.70 -2.96 -11.47
N ARG A 10 -6.37 -2.25 -10.58
CA ARG A 10 -6.26 -0.79 -10.50
C ARG A 10 -4.82 -0.37 -10.21
N LEU A 11 -4.17 -1.06 -9.29
CA LEU A 11 -2.76 -0.80 -8.97
C LEU A 11 -1.87 -1.07 -10.18
N ARG A 12 -2.09 -2.19 -10.85
CA ARG A 12 -1.29 -2.56 -12.02
C ARG A 12 -1.41 -1.52 -13.12
N GLU A 13 -2.64 -1.08 -13.40
CA GLU A 13 -2.88 -0.07 -14.43
C GLU A 13 -2.27 1.28 -14.05
N ARG A 14 -2.40 1.67 -12.78
CA ARG A 14 -1.84 2.94 -12.31
C ARG A 14 -0.32 2.95 -12.34
N LEU A 15 0.31 1.83 -12.02
CA LEU A 15 1.76 1.74 -11.86
C LEU A 15 2.48 1.28 -13.14
N GLU A 16 1.73 1.00 -14.19
CA GLU A 16 2.27 0.53 -15.45
C GLU A 16 3.29 1.48 -16.04
N CYS A 17 3.11 2.78 -15.85
CA CYS A 17 4.00 3.81 -16.39
C CYS A 17 5.16 4.15 -15.45
N GLU A 18 5.28 3.47 -14.32
CA GLU A 18 6.36 3.73 -13.34
C GLU A 18 7.48 2.72 -13.56
N PRO A 19 8.59 3.12 -14.20
CA PRO A 19 9.62 2.16 -14.59
C PRO A 19 10.40 1.53 -13.44
N ASP A 20 10.35 2.15 -12.26
CA ASP A 20 11.04 1.62 -11.08
C ASP A 20 10.19 0.69 -10.23
N VAL A 21 8.97 0.36 -10.69
CA VAL A 21 8.04 -0.48 -9.94
C VAL A 21 8.02 -1.90 -10.50
N THR A 22 8.06 -2.88 -9.61
CA THR A 22 7.89 -4.29 -9.97
C THR A 22 6.76 -4.88 -9.14
N GLU A 23 6.06 -5.86 -9.72
CA GLU A 23 4.96 -6.55 -9.06
C GLU A 23 5.44 -7.90 -8.55
N LYS A 24 5.00 -8.27 -7.33
CA LYS A 24 5.38 -9.55 -6.74
C LYS A 24 4.28 -10.03 -5.81
N ARG A 25 4.00 -11.33 -5.82
CA ARG A 25 3.07 -11.91 -4.86
C ARG A 25 3.75 -12.09 -3.52
N MET A 26 3.15 -11.53 -2.47
CA MET A 26 3.70 -11.59 -1.11
C MET A 26 2.57 -11.58 -0.10
N PHE A 27 2.73 -12.34 0.98
CA PHE A 27 1.79 -12.31 2.11
C PHE A 27 0.34 -12.55 1.70
N GLY A 28 0.13 -13.41 0.72
CA GLY A 28 -1.21 -13.71 0.22
C GLY A 28 -1.83 -12.60 -0.62
N GLY A 29 -1.08 -11.57 -0.93
CA GLY A 29 -1.55 -10.43 -1.72
C GLY A 29 -0.68 -10.19 -2.95
N CYS A 30 -0.94 -9.06 -3.60
CA CYS A 30 -0.20 -8.65 -4.77
C CYS A 30 0.51 -7.34 -4.46
N ALA A 31 1.83 -7.39 -4.29
CA ALA A 31 2.62 -6.25 -3.85
C ALA A 31 3.33 -5.56 -5.01
N PHE A 32 3.50 -4.24 -4.87
CA PHE A 32 4.22 -3.44 -5.84
C PHE A 32 5.39 -2.78 -5.13
N LEU A 33 6.59 -3.02 -5.65
CA LEU A 33 7.83 -2.62 -5.00
C LEU A 33 8.58 -1.61 -5.86
N VAL A 34 9.19 -0.63 -5.18
CA VAL A 34 10.05 0.35 -5.82
C VAL A 34 11.49 0.03 -5.45
N ASN A 35 12.29 -0.36 -6.41
CA ASN A 35 13.70 -0.72 -6.16
C ASN A 35 13.84 -1.76 -5.05
N GLY A 36 12.89 -2.70 -4.98
CA GLY A 36 12.89 -3.77 -4.00
C GLY A 36 12.19 -3.43 -2.69
N ASN A 37 11.76 -2.18 -2.48
CA ASN A 37 11.05 -1.75 -1.28
C ASN A 37 9.55 -1.72 -1.55
N MET A 38 8.77 -2.41 -0.71
CA MET A 38 7.33 -2.39 -0.90
C MET A 38 6.79 -0.97 -0.75
N ALA A 39 5.90 -0.59 -1.68
CA ALA A 39 5.22 0.70 -1.63
C ALA A 39 3.75 0.50 -1.27
N VAL A 40 3.07 -0.36 -2.01
CA VAL A 40 1.64 -0.58 -1.85
C VAL A 40 1.32 -2.00 -2.30
N SER A 41 0.22 -2.55 -1.76
CA SER A 41 -0.18 -3.92 -2.06
C SER A 41 -1.71 -4.03 -2.04
N ALA A 42 -2.25 -4.89 -2.89
CA ALA A 42 -3.60 -5.39 -2.71
C ALA A 42 -3.50 -6.47 -1.63
N SER A 43 -4.01 -6.16 -0.44
CA SER A 43 -3.82 -7.00 0.73
C SER A 43 -4.52 -8.36 0.60
N GLY A 44 -3.88 -9.41 1.13
CA GLY A 44 -4.50 -10.72 1.20
C GLY A 44 -5.73 -10.76 2.08
N ARG A 45 -5.97 -9.72 2.88
CA ARG A 45 -7.16 -9.60 3.73
C ARG A 45 -8.16 -8.62 3.17
N GLY A 46 -7.96 -8.18 1.94
CA GLY A 46 -8.79 -7.17 1.29
C GLY A 46 -8.27 -5.76 1.56
N GLY A 47 -8.65 -4.81 0.71
CA GLY A 47 -8.19 -3.44 0.80
C GLY A 47 -6.75 -3.26 0.35
N LEU A 48 -6.21 -2.10 0.64
CA LEU A 48 -4.82 -1.79 0.34
C LEU A 48 -3.95 -1.90 1.58
N MET A 49 -2.71 -2.30 1.39
CA MET A 49 -1.67 -2.14 2.39
C MET A 49 -0.70 -1.11 1.83
N VAL A 50 -0.45 -0.04 2.58
CA VAL A 50 0.36 1.07 2.12
C VAL A 50 1.51 1.28 3.10
N ARG A 51 2.71 1.40 2.56
CA ARG A 51 3.87 1.72 3.39
C ARG A 51 4.06 3.22 3.45
N VAL A 52 4.19 3.75 4.66
CA VAL A 52 4.35 5.19 4.88
C VAL A 52 5.51 5.42 5.84
N ASP A 53 5.92 6.69 5.96
CA ASP A 53 6.92 7.05 6.95
C ASP A 53 6.37 6.72 8.34
N PRO A 54 7.09 5.91 9.14
CA PRO A 54 6.62 5.59 10.49
C PRO A 54 6.28 6.82 11.33
N ALA A 55 6.99 7.93 11.14
CA ALA A 55 6.72 9.17 11.87
C ALA A 55 5.38 9.79 11.53
N GLN A 56 4.80 9.45 10.37
CA GLN A 56 3.50 9.97 9.94
C GLN A 56 2.34 9.05 10.25
N THR A 57 2.62 7.87 10.80
CA THR A 57 1.60 6.84 11.01
C THR A 57 0.43 7.36 11.84
N GLU A 58 0.71 7.94 13.00
CA GLU A 58 -0.35 8.40 13.89
C GLU A 58 -1.22 9.48 13.25
N SER A 59 -0.59 10.44 12.59
CA SER A 59 -1.31 11.53 11.93
C SER A 59 -2.24 10.99 10.84
N LEU A 60 -1.75 10.04 10.03
CA LEU A 60 -2.55 9.47 8.96
C LEU A 60 -3.71 8.64 9.49
N VAL A 61 -3.50 7.90 10.57
CA VAL A 61 -4.57 7.11 11.19
C VAL A 61 -5.65 8.04 11.75
N ARG A 62 -5.28 9.15 12.35
CA ARG A 62 -6.24 10.10 12.89
C ARG A 62 -7.05 10.81 11.81
N ARG A 63 -6.42 11.13 10.66
CA ARG A 63 -7.04 11.95 9.62
C ARG A 63 -7.77 11.16 8.56
N SER A 64 -7.75 9.84 8.65
CA SER A 64 -8.35 9.01 7.62
C SER A 64 -8.95 7.74 8.23
N SER A 65 -9.50 6.89 7.38
CA SER A 65 -10.02 5.59 7.82
C SER A 65 -8.94 4.51 7.87
N ALA A 66 -7.69 4.86 7.59
CA ALA A 66 -6.60 3.89 7.61
C ALA A 66 -6.33 3.39 9.02
N GLU A 67 -5.92 2.13 9.10
CA GLU A 67 -5.59 1.49 10.37
C GLU A 67 -4.16 0.96 10.30
N ARG A 68 -3.50 0.91 11.46
CA ARG A 68 -2.19 0.27 11.52
C ARG A 68 -2.31 -1.22 11.20
N MET A 69 -1.36 -1.74 10.45
CA MET A 69 -1.28 -3.18 10.22
C MET A 69 -0.91 -3.88 11.51
N VAL A 70 -1.52 -5.04 11.72
CA VAL A 70 -1.16 -5.91 12.84
C VAL A 70 -0.62 -7.19 12.23
N MET A 71 0.63 -7.50 12.53
CA MET A 71 1.28 -8.71 12.03
C MET A 71 1.84 -9.50 13.21
N ARG A 72 1.45 -10.76 13.30
CA ARG A 72 1.87 -11.65 14.39
C ARG A 72 1.60 -11.04 15.77
N GLY A 73 0.46 -10.38 15.91
CA GLY A 73 0.07 -9.75 17.16
C GLY A 73 0.75 -8.44 17.47
N ARG A 74 1.58 -7.93 16.56
CA ARG A 74 2.29 -6.67 16.75
C ARG A 74 1.73 -5.58 15.86
N VAL A 75 1.51 -4.41 16.43
CA VAL A 75 1.11 -3.22 15.67
C VAL A 75 2.33 -2.66 14.96
N MET A 76 2.19 -2.39 13.67
CA MET A 76 3.31 -1.99 12.83
C MET A 76 3.17 -0.54 12.41
N ASP A 77 3.99 0.36 12.99
CA ASP A 77 4.06 1.73 12.49
C ASP A 77 4.72 1.73 11.11
N GLY A 78 4.25 2.61 10.24
CA GLY A 78 4.77 2.68 8.88
C GLY A 78 4.04 1.76 7.91
N TRP A 79 3.10 0.94 8.39
CA TRP A 79 2.34 0.02 7.55
C TRP A 79 0.86 0.22 7.86
N LEU A 80 0.11 0.68 6.86
CA LEU A 80 -1.30 0.99 7.03
C LEU A 80 -2.16 0.11 6.15
N ARG A 81 -3.34 -0.22 6.65
CA ARG A 81 -4.37 -0.91 5.90
C ARG A 81 -5.50 0.07 5.62
N VAL A 82 -5.92 0.15 4.38
CA VAL A 82 -7.00 1.03 3.95
C VAL A 82 -8.08 0.16 3.30
N ASP A 83 -9.31 0.24 3.81
CA ASP A 83 -10.41 -0.55 3.27
C ASP A 83 -10.68 -0.22 1.81
N ALA A 84 -11.15 -1.23 1.06
CA ALA A 84 -11.49 -1.04 -0.35
C ALA A 84 -12.50 0.09 -0.54
N ASP A 85 -13.46 0.22 0.38
CA ASP A 85 -14.48 1.26 0.29
C ASP A 85 -13.88 2.67 0.37
N ALA A 86 -12.78 2.82 1.11
CA ALA A 86 -12.14 4.11 1.29
C ALA A 86 -11.34 4.55 0.05
N VAL A 87 -11.07 3.63 -0.87
CA VAL A 87 -10.31 3.94 -2.09
C VAL A 87 -11.13 3.71 -3.36
N THR A 88 -12.44 3.66 -3.23
CA THR A 88 -13.32 3.57 -4.40
C THR A 88 -13.16 4.80 -5.29
N ALA A 89 -13.11 5.99 -4.69
CA ALA A 89 -12.90 7.22 -5.44
C ALA A 89 -11.46 7.29 -5.96
N SER A 90 -11.32 7.70 -7.22
CA SER A 90 -10.00 7.78 -7.87
C SER A 90 -9.03 8.69 -7.13
N ARG A 91 -9.54 9.79 -6.56
CA ARG A 91 -8.69 10.74 -5.83
C ARG A 91 -8.09 10.10 -4.57
N ALA A 92 -8.91 9.40 -3.80
CA ALA A 92 -8.43 8.73 -2.59
C ALA A 92 -7.44 7.62 -2.94
N PHE A 93 -7.75 6.85 -3.95
CA PHE A 93 -6.86 5.79 -4.43
C PHE A 93 -5.50 6.37 -4.83
N GLU A 94 -5.51 7.41 -5.65
CA GLU A 94 -4.28 8.04 -6.12
C GLU A 94 -3.45 8.61 -4.95
N THR A 95 -4.11 9.23 -3.98
CA THR A 95 -3.44 9.79 -2.82
C THR A 95 -2.68 8.71 -2.04
N TRP A 96 -3.33 7.56 -1.79
CA TRP A 96 -2.68 6.49 -1.05
C TRP A 96 -1.55 5.83 -1.83
N VAL A 97 -1.75 5.61 -3.13
CA VAL A 97 -0.70 5.04 -3.97
C VAL A 97 0.52 5.96 -3.98
N ARG A 98 0.29 7.26 -4.13
CA ARG A 98 1.38 8.23 -4.17
C ARG A 98 2.15 8.29 -2.86
N ARG A 99 1.46 8.19 -1.72
CA ARG A 99 2.13 8.14 -0.41
C ARG A 99 3.08 6.96 -0.32
N GLY A 100 2.62 5.79 -0.76
CA GLY A 100 3.46 4.60 -0.74
C GLY A 100 4.67 4.73 -1.66
N LEU A 101 4.45 5.22 -2.88
CA LEU A 101 5.55 5.42 -3.83
C LEU A 101 6.58 6.41 -3.30
N THR A 102 6.11 7.54 -2.77
CA THR A 102 7.00 8.59 -2.27
C THR A 102 7.90 8.05 -1.16
N TYR A 103 7.32 7.35 -0.21
CA TYR A 103 8.12 6.82 0.89
C TYR A 103 9.09 5.73 0.41
N ALA A 104 8.61 4.80 -0.40
CA ALA A 104 9.47 3.72 -0.89
C ALA A 104 10.65 4.27 -1.71
N ARG A 105 10.41 5.34 -2.48
CA ARG A 105 11.48 5.98 -3.26
C ARG A 105 12.50 6.70 -2.39
N SER A 106 12.13 7.04 -1.16
CA SER A 106 13.05 7.69 -0.22
C SER A 106 13.99 6.70 0.45
N LEU A 107 13.73 5.41 0.32
CA LEU A 107 14.53 4.36 0.94
C LEU A 107 15.66 3.93 0.02
N PRO A 108 16.80 3.48 0.58
CA PRO A 108 17.86 2.91 -0.24
C PRO A 108 17.35 1.70 -1.03
N PRO A 109 17.75 1.53 -2.28
CA PRO A 109 17.38 0.35 -3.06
C PRO A 109 17.85 -0.93 -2.38
N LYS A 110 17.04 -1.97 -2.53
CA LYS A 110 17.42 -3.29 -2.03
C LYS A 110 18.09 -4.11 -3.10
#